data_c3174601bcb5c6decf3d17798c0a1c90
#
_entry.id   c3174601bcb5c6decf3d17798c0a1c90
#
_cell.length_a   1.000
_cell.length_b   1.000
_cell.length_c   1.000
_cell.angle_alpha   90.00
_cell.angle_beta   90.00
_cell.angle_gamma   90.00
#
_symmetry.space_group_name_H-M   'P 1'
#
loop_
_entity.id
_entity.type
_entity.pdbx_description
1 polymer ?
#
loop_
_entity_poly.entity_id
_entity_poly.type
_entity_poly.pdbx_seq_one_letter_code
_entity_poly.pdbx_strand_id
1 'polypeptide(L)'
;MSHNALVHKRIRTLLVVTFALFGIIIAQLFSVQVVRAGTISERAATELLRTSTLLAPRGVISDVNGVELARSVAAITIVVDQAQIKNPKLVARITSPILQMDQAELTALYTGTLRYKIIVKNGRPAMWSALQKTISDYNTEVLKEKGGLAKRIVGFFSERGYIREYPTGTLASSLIGFINHEGVGAAGIESSLNSELSGTNGQYMFDNGAGTIIPGSAKIRTEAKAGTSVRLTVDRDIQWVAQDAISKAVASSRAKSGTVIVMNPKTGAIIAQASAPTYNPAKPIVGNLDVIRNPAVQDVYEPGSTGKVITYAAALEEKKLTANSVYTVPYSMKVAGTKFSDHERHPTQRLTATGALAVSSNTAAIEIGQQLGSKTLYQYLTDFGFGKSTGSHLPGESAGLLRPVSDWSGTSLPTFAFGQGYSVTSLQATSVFATIANDGVRVTPTVVAGTTDASGNYIPAKDQQSKRVISAETAKEIRKMLESVVSANGTAPTAAIPGYRVAGKTGTAMRFNSSCSCYSGYTASFIGFAPADNPAYVVSVAIQEPQGMHWGGALGGPVFAKVMKFVLQSKHIAPSTTKLKAYPLTEAELKKSAIVK
;
A
#
# COMPACT_ATOMS: atom_id res chain seq x y z
N MET A 1 -46.70 89.87 34.31
CA MET A 1 -47.03 88.43 34.09
C MET A 1 -46.71 87.69 35.37
N SER A 2 -47.72 87.07 36.00
CA SER A 2 -47.54 86.43 37.30
C SER A 2 -46.62 85.18 37.20
N HIS A 3 -45.77 84.98 38.17
CA HIS A 3 -44.83 83.89 38.32
C HIS A 3 -45.49 82.51 38.05
N ASN A 4 -46.74 82.32 38.40
CA ASN A 4 -47.54 81.13 38.20
C ASN A 4 -47.83 80.83 36.70
N ALA A 5 -48.00 81.83 35.86
CA ALA A 5 -48.23 81.63 34.42
C ALA A 5 -47.00 81.08 33.66
N LEU A 6 -45.81 81.45 34.12
CA LEU A 6 -44.53 80.96 33.59
C LEU A 6 -44.28 79.49 34.02
N VAL A 7 -44.63 79.17 35.25
CA VAL A 7 -44.49 77.78 35.74
C VAL A 7 -45.44 76.83 35.02
N HIS A 8 -46.70 77.21 34.83
CA HIS A 8 -47.68 76.40 34.08
C HIS A 8 -47.28 76.22 32.59
N LYS A 9 -46.69 77.24 31.99
CA LYS A 9 -46.19 77.13 30.60
C LYS A 9 -45.02 76.14 30.51
N ARG A 10 -44.09 76.18 31.47
CA ARG A 10 -42.94 75.24 31.50
C ARG A 10 -43.39 73.79 31.77
N ILE A 11 -44.35 73.60 32.68
CA ILE A 11 -44.93 72.28 32.98
C ILE A 11 -45.66 71.72 31.77
N ARG A 12 -46.46 72.54 31.05
CA ARG A 12 -47.08 72.09 29.77
C ARG A 12 -46.06 71.72 28.72
N THR A 13 -45.01 72.53 28.57
CA THR A 13 -43.94 72.21 27.59
C THR A 13 -43.22 70.89 27.97
N LEU A 14 -42.92 70.70 29.26
CA LEU A 14 -42.32 69.48 29.76
C LEU A 14 -43.23 68.27 29.50
N LEU A 15 -44.51 68.36 29.78
CA LEU A 15 -45.48 67.31 29.47
C LEU A 15 -45.60 67.02 28.00
N VAL A 16 -45.64 68.02 27.13
CA VAL A 16 -45.66 67.81 25.67
C VAL A 16 -44.38 67.11 25.15
N VAL A 17 -43.21 67.52 25.67
CA VAL A 17 -41.92 66.86 25.31
C VAL A 17 -41.90 65.44 25.84
N THR A 18 -42.37 65.18 27.05
CA THR A 18 -42.41 63.81 27.58
C THR A 18 -43.37 62.91 26.82
N PHE A 19 -44.58 63.41 26.44
CA PHE A 19 -45.52 62.65 25.61
C PHE A 19 -44.96 62.41 24.16
N ALA A 20 -44.29 63.40 23.62
CA ALA A 20 -43.63 63.24 22.31
C ALA A 20 -42.52 62.16 22.35
N LEU A 21 -41.68 62.15 23.40
CA LEU A 21 -40.68 61.11 23.63
C LEU A 21 -41.31 59.72 23.81
N PHE A 22 -42.38 59.62 24.58
CA PHE A 22 -43.13 58.35 24.71
C PHE A 22 -43.74 57.91 23.39
N GLY A 23 -44.30 58.85 22.59
CA GLY A 23 -44.80 58.54 21.25
C GLY A 23 -43.72 57.99 20.31
N ILE A 24 -42.51 58.57 20.35
CA ILE A 24 -41.37 58.08 19.58
C ILE A 24 -40.95 56.68 20.04
N ILE A 25 -40.88 56.44 21.34
CA ILE A 25 -40.53 55.12 21.91
C ILE A 25 -41.57 54.06 21.54
N ILE A 26 -42.87 54.39 21.64
CA ILE A 26 -43.95 53.48 21.20
C ILE A 26 -43.88 53.18 19.71
N ALA A 27 -43.69 54.21 18.89
CA ALA A 27 -43.52 54.02 17.42
C ALA A 27 -42.30 53.17 17.10
N GLN A 28 -41.18 53.36 17.80
CA GLN A 28 -39.97 52.56 17.63
C GLN A 28 -40.19 51.12 18.08
N LEU A 29 -40.84 50.91 19.24
CA LEU A 29 -41.19 49.58 19.71
C LEU A 29 -42.16 48.88 18.76
N PHE A 30 -43.16 49.55 18.25
CA PHE A 30 -44.08 49.00 17.24
C PHE A 30 -43.35 48.66 15.94
N SER A 31 -42.46 49.53 15.47
CA SER A 31 -41.62 49.23 14.31
C SER A 31 -40.76 47.98 14.51
N VAL A 32 -40.11 47.81 15.65
CA VAL A 32 -39.25 46.68 15.94
C VAL A 32 -40.04 45.39 16.19
N GLN A 33 -41.15 45.49 16.98
CA GLN A 33 -41.90 44.29 17.42
C GLN A 33 -42.99 43.84 16.43
N VAL A 34 -43.46 44.69 15.54
CA VAL A 34 -44.53 44.36 14.57
C VAL A 34 -44.04 44.43 13.12
N VAL A 35 -43.49 45.55 12.71
CA VAL A 35 -43.12 45.77 11.30
C VAL A 35 -41.85 45.03 10.91
N ARG A 36 -40.86 45.01 11.81
CA ARG A 36 -39.56 44.37 11.57
C ARG A 36 -39.39 43.06 12.32
N ALA A 37 -40.40 42.58 13.02
CA ALA A 37 -40.32 41.39 13.85
C ALA A 37 -39.87 40.16 13.05
N GLY A 38 -40.42 39.96 11.88
CA GLY A 38 -40.05 38.86 10.97
C GLY A 38 -38.59 38.91 10.54
N THR A 39 -38.14 40.06 10.05
CA THR A 39 -36.77 40.24 9.58
C THR A 39 -35.72 40.18 10.70
N ILE A 40 -36.05 40.65 11.87
CA ILE A 40 -35.17 40.60 13.06
C ILE A 40 -35.11 39.14 13.58
N SER A 41 -36.26 38.46 13.63
CA SER A 41 -36.33 37.04 14.01
C SER A 41 -35.56 36.14 13.03
N GLU A 42 -35.69 36.33 11.71
CA GLU A 42 -34.91 35.62 10.71
C GLU A 42 -33.41 35.90 10.84
N ARG A 43 -33.01 37.16 11.03
CA ARG A 43 -31.59 37.49 11.27
C ARG A 43 -31.06 36.84 12.54
N ALA A 44 -31.79 36.91 13.63
CA ALA A 44 -31.44 36.28 14.91
C ALA A 44 -31.33 34.75 14.74
N ALA A 45 -32.28 34.12 14.04
CA ALA A 45 -32.24 32.70 13.75
C ALA A 45 -31.04 32.35 12.87
N THR A 46 -30.73 33.17 11.87
CA THR A 46 -29.57 32.94 10.97
C THR A 46 -28.22 33.14 11.68
N GLU A 47 -28.16 34.10 12.60
CA GLU A 47 -26.97 34.35 13.43
C GLU A 47 -26.74 33.25 14.49
N LEU A 48 -27.80 32.66 15.01
CA LEU A 48 -27.72 31.54 15.94
C LEU A 48 -27.40 30.22 15.25
N LEU A 49 -27.84 30.04 13.99
CA LEU A 49 -27.70 28.80 13.27
C LEU A 49 -26.23 28.59 12.82
N ARG A 50 -25.63 27.48 13.22
CA ARG A 50 -24.32 27.04 12.80
C ARG A 50 -24.42 25.72 12.07
N THR A 51 -23.63 25.61 11.00
CA THR A 51 -23.48 24.35 10.25
C THR A 51 -22.10 23.77 10.57
N SER A 52 -22.06 22.49 10.88
CA SER A 52 -20.82 21.77 11.07
C SER A 52 -20.79 20.52 10.20
N THR A 53 -19.59 20.09 9.83
CA THR A 53 -19.39 18.91 9.00
C THR A 53 -19.58 17.65 9.86
N LEU A 54 -20.40 16.72 9.35
CA LEU A 54 -20.50 15.37 9.88
C LEU A 54 -19.54 14.49 9.08
N LEU A 55 -18.40 14.17 9.66
CA LEU A 55 -17.36 13.38 8.97
C LEU A 55 -17.89 11.99 8.64
N ALA A 56 -17.56 11.51 7.44
CA ALA A 56 -17.83 10.15 7.00
C ALA A 56 -16.69 9.20 7.45
N PRO A 57 -17.01 8.00 7.94
CA PRO A 57 -15.99 6.99 8.16
C PRO A 57 -15.42 6.52 6.82
N ARG A 58 -14.10 6.39 6.76
CA ARG A 58 -13.40 5.82 5.61
C ARG A 58 -13.63 4.33 5.52
N GLY A 59 -13.83 3.79 4.32
CA GLY A 59 -14.07 2.37 4.05
C GLY A 59 -12.99 1.46 4.64
N VAL A 60 -13.36 0.25 5.02
CA VAL A 60 -12.44 -0.76 5.55
C VAL A 60 -11.60 -1.34 4.42
N ILE A 61 -10.31 -1.60 4.69
CA ILE A 61 -9.46 -2.44 3.84
C ILE A 61 -9.30 -3.77 4.55
N SER A 62 -9.70 -4.87 3.92
CA SER A 62 -9.60 -6.22 4.47
C SER A 62 -8.78 -7.14 3.55
N ASP A 63 -8.27 -8.23 4.13
CA ASP A 63 -7.68 -9.33 3.39
C ASP A 63 -8.75 -10.15 2.63
N VAL A 64 -8.33 -11.18 1.89
CA VAL A 64 -9.24 -12.05 1.12
C VAL A 64 -10.27 -12.77 2.00
N ASN A 65 -9.96 -13.01 3.26
CA ASN A 65 -10.79 -13.70 4.25
C ASN A 65 -11.67 -12.72 5.06
N GLY A 66 -11.59 -11.41 4.78
CA GLY A 66 -12.34 -10.38 5.50
C GLY A 66 -11.67 -9.86 6.78
N VAL A 67 -10.43 -10.25 7.06
CA VAL A 67 -9.68 -9.74 8.22
C VAL A 67 -9.28 -8.28 7.96
N GLU A 68 -9.62 -7.39 8.87
CA GLU A 68 -9.36 -5.96 8.74
C GLU A 68 -7.85 -5.64 8.81
N LEU A 69 -7.37 -4.98 7.77
CA LEU A 69 -6.01 -4.47 7.65
C LEU A 69 -5.93 -2.97 7.92
N ALA A 70 -7.00 -2.24 7.59
CA ALA A 70 -7.18 -0.83 7.94
C ALA A 70 -8.67 -0.53 8.15
N ARG A 71 -8.99 0.21 9.23
CA ARG A 71 -10.36 0.60 9.58
C ARG A 71 -10.43 1.99 10.17
N SER A 72 -11.61 2.61 10.11
CA SER A 72 -11.91 3.86 10.79
C SER A 72 -12.60 3.58 12.12
N VAL A 73 -12.04 4.11 13.20
CA VAL A 73 -12.61 4.00 14.56
C VAL A 73 -13.04 5.39 15.01
N ALA A 74 -14.23 5.49 15.60
CA ALA A 74 -14.74 6.74 16.12
C ALA A 74 -13.77 7.35 17.14
N ALA A 75 -13.50 8.62 16.98
CA ALA A 75 -12.61 9.40 17.82
C ALA A 75 -13.24 10.73 18.20
N ILE A 76 -12.67 11.35 19.21
CA ILE A 76 -13.13 12.65 19.68
C ILE A 76 -11.93 13.55 19.96
N THR A 77 -12.02 14.79 19.52
CA THR A 77 -11.07 15.85 19.90
C THR A 77 -11.70 16.65 21.01
N ILE A 78 -11.03 16.73 22.17
CA ILE A 78 -11.48 17.53 23.31
C ILE A 78 -10.81 18.89 23.23
N VAL A 79 -11.62 19.91 23.25
CA VAL A 79 -11.22 21.30 23.09
C VAL A 79 -11.70 22.10 24.29
N VAL A 80 -10.96 23.11 24.69
CA VAL A 80 -11.33 24.05 25.75
C VAL A 80 -11.31 25.49 25.24
N ASP A 81 -12.29 26.28 25.67
CA ASP A 81 -12.24 27.73 25.64
C ASP A 81 -11.56 28.24 26.93
N GLN A 82 -10.28 28.59 26.82
CA GLN A 82 -9.47 29.04 27.97
C GLN A 82 -10.06 30.25 28.65
N ALA A 83 -10.72 31.14 27.90
CA ALA A 83 -11.34 32.35 28.49
C ALA A 83 -12.52 32.03 29.43
N GLN A 84 -13.10 30.84 29.34
CA GLN A 84 -14.17 30.39 30.24
C GLN A 84 -13.64 29.62 31.45
N ILE A 85 -12.36 29.21 31.46
CA ILE A 85 -11.75 28.48 32.57
C ILE A 85 -11.31 29.47 33.68
N LYS A 86 -12.10 29.60 34.74
CA LYS A 86 -11.81 30.53 35.82
C LYS A 86 -10.72 30.07 36.79
N ASN A 87 -10.60 28.75 37.00
CA ASN A 87 -9.61 28.18 37.91
C ASN A 87 -8.88 26.99 37.26
N PRO A 88 -7.85 27.27 36.43
CA PRO A 88 -7.12 26.22 35.72
C PRO A 88 -6.57 25.10 36.60
N LYS A 89 -6.04 25.43 37.80
CA LYS A 89 -5.47 24.42 38.71
C LYS A 89 -6.53 23.46 39.26
N LEU A 90 -7.71 23.99 39.63
CA LEU A 90 -8.81 23.15 40.09
C LEU A 90 -9.33 22.25 38.98
N VAL A 91 -9.54 22.82 37.79
CA VAL A 91 -10.01 22.06 36.64
C VAL A 91 -9.02 20.98 36.26
N ALA A 92 -7.72 21.28 36.26
CA ALA A 92 -6.67 20.30 35.99
C ALA A 92 -6.70 19.14 37.00
N ARG A 93 -6.85 19.43 38.30
CA ARG A 93 -6.95 18.39 39.34
C ARG A 93 -8.14 17.46 39.13
N ILE A 94 -9.29 18.01 38.72
CA ILE A 94 -10.54 17.23 38.52
C ILE A 94 -10.46 16.40 37.24
N THR A 95 -9.85 16.92 36.16
CA THR A 95 -9.86 16.30 34.83
C THR A 95 -8.68 15.41 34.58
N SER A 96 -7.55 15.57 35.30
CA SER A 96 -6.31 14.79 35.14
C SER A 96 -6.53 13.27 35.19
N PRO A 97 -7.29 12.69 36.15
CA PRO A 97 -7.48 11.26 36.20
C PRO A 97 -8.19 10.69 34.97
N ILE A 98 -9.09 11.48 34.34
CA ILE A 98 -9.90 11.07 33.20
C ILE A 98 -9.11 11.23 31.90
N LEU A 99 -8.41 12.37 31.77
CA LEU A 99 -7.61 12.68 30.59
C LEU A 99 -6.28 11.94 30.58
N GLN A 100 -5.88 11.34 31.70
CA GLN A 100 -4.61 10.64 31.90
C GLN A 100 -3.39 11.51 31.53
N MET A 101 -3.47 12.79 31.91
CA MET A 101 -2.45 13.81 31.70
C MET A 101 -1.99 14.42 33.04
N ASP A 102 -0.76 14.90 33.07
CA ASP A 102 -0.21 15.56 34.25
C ASP A 102 -0.99 16.85 34.59
N GLN A 103 -1.17 17.13 35.92
CA GLN A 103 -1.91 18.28 36.36
C GLN A 103 -1.23 19.62 36.03
N ALA A 104 0.10 19.67 36.03
CA ALA A 104 0.85 20.87 35.65
C ALA A 104 0.70 21.15 34.17
N GLU A 105 0.81 20.11 33.33
CA GLU A 105 0.57 20.19 31.89
C GLU A 105 -0.85 20.69 31.59
N LEU A 106 -1.87 20.07 32.18
CA LEU A 106 -3.27 20.49 32.01
C LEU A 106 -3.50 21.92 32.51
N THR A 107 -2.88 22.31 33.63
CA THR A 107 -2.97 23.69 34.12
C THR A 107 -2.44 24.68 33.09
N ALA A 108 -1.31 24.38 32.46
CA ALA A 108 -0.75 25.21 31.40
C ALA A 108 -1.68 25.27 30.19
N LEU A 109 -2.25 24.14 29.76
CA LEU A 109 -3.18 24.05 28.62
C LEU A 109 -4.50 24.80 28.88
N TYR A 110 -4.97 24.88 30.15
CA TYR A 110 -6.18 25.59 30.52
C TYR A 110 -5.96 27.08 30.76
N THR A 111 -4.71 27.52 30.90
CA THR A 111 -4.38 28.94 31.17
C THR A 111 -4.17 29.67 29.84
N GLY A 112 -4.89 30.79 29.68
CA GLY A 112 -4.78 31.63 28.47
C GLY A 112 -6.11 32.30 28.11
N THR A 113 -6.14 32.83 26.90
CA THR A 113 -7.28 33.57 26.35
C THR A 113 -7.84 32.99 25.05
N LEU A 114 -7.27 31.88 24.58
CA LEU A 114 -7.70 31.24 23.34
C LEU A 114 -9.11 30.65 23.50
N ARG A 115 -9.97 30.97 22.56
CA ARG A 115 -11.33 30.41 22.49
C ARG A 115 -11.36 28.96 22.02
N TYR A 116 -10.26 28.48 21.42
CA TYR A 116 -10.11 27.13 20.92
C TYR A 116 -8.70 26.61 21.22
N LYS A 117 -8.60 25.71 22.18
CA LYS A 117 -7.35 25.01 22.53
C LYS A 117 -7.60 23.52 22.61
N ILE A 118 -6.93 22.75 21.75
CA ILE A 118 -7.01 21.29 21.79
C ILE A 118 -6.29 20.78 23.03
N ILE A 119 -6.98 19.96 23.82
CA ILE A 119 -6.47 19.28 25.01
C ILE A 119 -6.13 17.82 24.67
N VAL A 120 -7.07 17.10 24.05
CA VAL A 120 -6.85 15.72 23.58
C VAL A 120 -7.24 15.66 22.12
N LYS A 121 -6.30 15.22 21.27
CA LYS A 121 -6.58 14.93 19.87
C LYS A 121 -6.80 13.43 19.73
N ASN A 122 -7.84 13.04 18.99
CA ASN A 122 -8.13 11.65 18.68
C ASN A 122 -8.32 10.74 19.91
N GLY A 123 -8.94 11.27 20.96
CA GLY A 123 -9.31 10.51 22.16
C GLY A 123 -10.45 9.51 21.90
N ARG A 124 -10.59 8.53 22.78
CA ARG A 124 -11.73 7.61 22.74
C ARG A 124 -13.02 8.32 23.15
N PRO A 125 -14.18 8.04 22.50
CA PRO A 125 -15.46 8.65 22.90
C PRO A 125 -15.82 8.46 24.38
N ALA A 126 -15.47 7.32 24.98
CA ALA A 126 -15.67 7.04 26.39
C ALA A 126 -14.96 8.05 27.33
N MET A 127 -13.80 8.57 26.91
CA MET A 127 -13.07 9.60 27.68
C MET A 127 -13.88 10.89 27.77
N TRP A 128 -14.52 11.32 26.69
CA TRP A 128 -15.40 12.47 26.69
C TRP A 128 -16.63 12.27 27.57
N SER A 129 -17.28 11.12 27.47
CA SER A 129 -18.43 10.80 28.30
C SER A 129 -18.09 10.81 29.81
N ALA A 130 -16.94 10.26 30.18
CA ALA A 130 -16.43 10.30 31.55
C ALA A 130 -16.12 11.73 31.99
N LEU A 131 -15.48 12.54 31.13
CA LEU A 131 -15.19 13.95 31.41
C LEU A 131 -16.47 14.76 31.62
N GLN A 132 -17.45 14.61 30.72
CA GLN A 132 -18.75 15.28 30.87
C GLN A 132 -19.46 14.91 32.17
N LYS A 133 -19.48 13.62 32.52
CA LYS A 133 -20.07 13.15 33.78
C LYS A 133 -19.38 13.79 34.96
N THR A 134 -18.07 13.76 35.03
CA THR A 134 -17.30 14.32 36.14
C THR A 134 -17.51 15.83 36.29
N ILE A 135 -17.53 16.58 35.18
CA ILE A 135 -17.82 18.03 35.20
C ILE A 135 -19.27 18.28 35.65
N SER A 136 -20.23 17.48 35.18
CA SER A 136 -21.63 17.58 35.58
C SER A 136 -21.83 17.30 37.07
N ASP A 137 -21.23 16.25 37.59
CA ASP A 137 -21.30 15.87 39.01
C ASP A 137 -20.72 17.00 39.88
N TYR A 138 -19.52 17.51 39.53
CA TYR A 138 -18.90 18.66 40.20
C TYR A 138 -19.81 19.90 40.15
N ASN A 139 -20.34 20.24 38.98
CA ASN A 139 -21.21 21.41 38.82
C ASN A 139 -22.51 21.29 39.63
N THR A 140 -23.05 20.09 39.76
CA THR A 140 -24.25 19.82 40.57
C THR A 140 -23.99 20.05 42.06
N GLU A 141 -22.84 19.61 42.57
CA GLU A 141 -22.46 19.82 43.96
C GLU A 141 -22.19 21.31 44.27
N VAL A 142 -21.42 21.97 43.40
CA VAL A 142 -21.07 23.39 43.59
C VAL A 142 -22.30 24.31 43.54
N LEU A 143 -23.34 23.97 42.79
CA LEU A 143 -24.57 24.76 42.71
C LEU A 143 -25.36 24.77 44.03
N LYS A 144 -25.13 23.83 44.93
CA LYS A 144 -25.72 23.83 46.30
C LYS A 144 -25.07 24.86 47.21
N GLU A 145 -23.88 25.39 46.85
CA GLU A 145 -23.13 26.36 47.62
C GLU A 145 -23.55 27.80 47.30
N LYS A 146 -23.37 28.70 48.29
CA LYS A 146 -23.57 30.15 48.08
C LYS A 146 -22.56 30.68 47.07
N GLY A 147 -23.03 31.26 45.95
CA GLY A 147 -22.18 31.72 44.85
C GLY A 147 -21.69 30.62 43.94
N GLY A 148 -22.25 29.42 44.02
CA GLY A 148 -21.84 28.24 43.25
C GLY A 148 -21.90 28.41 41.71
N LEU A 149 -22.82 29.26 41.24
CA LEU A 149 -22.92 29.57 39.80
C LEU A 149 -21.58 30.09 39.20
N ALA A 150 -20.84 30.89 39.98
CA ALA A 150 -19.55 31.44 39.56
C ALA A 150 -18.40 30.42 39.60
N LYS A 151 -18.58 29.29 40.33
CA LYS A 151 -17.57 28.23 40.50
C LYS A 151 -17.71 27.08 39.49
N ARG A 152 -18.77 27.08 38.68
CA ARG A 152 -19.02 26.02 37.69
C ARG A 152 -17.86 25.90 36.70
N ILE A 153 -17.56 24.66 36.33
CA ILE A 153 -16.64 24.33 35.21
C ILE A 153 -17.46 24.35 33.93
N VAL A 154 -17.05 25.20 33.00
CA VAL A 154 -17.63 25.36 31.64
C VAL A 154 -16.50 25.51 30.63
N GLY A 155 -16.82 25.58 29.34
CA GLY A 155 -15.85 25.86 28.29
C GLY A 155 -15.18 24.60 27.70
N PHE A 156 -15.70 23.40 28.00
CA PHE A 156 -15.28 22.16 27.35
C PHE A 156 -16.21 21.83 26.20
N PHE A 157 -15.60 21.49 25.07
CA PHE A 157 -16.28 21.09 23.84
C PHE A 157 -15.65 19.84 23.27
N SER A 158 -16.35 19.15 22.38
CA SER A 158 -15.82 18.01 21.66
C SER A 158 -16.18 18.07 20.20
N GLU A 159 -15.26 17.62 19.38
CA GLU A 159 -15.44 17.42 17.95
C GLU A 159 -15.36 15.94 17.65
N ARG A 160 -16.36 15.42 16.93
CA ARG A 160 -16.39 14.02 16.50
C ARG A 160 -15.52 13.85 15.26
N GLY A 161 -14.76 12.75 15.23
CA GLY A 161 -13.90 12.41 14.11
C GLY A 161 -13.67 10.91 14.03
N TYR A 162 -12.72 10.53 13.23
CA TYR A 162 -12.28 9.15 13.07
C TYR A 162 -10.77 9.08 13.10
N ILE A 163 -10.25 8.01 13.71
CA ILE A 163 -8.85 7.60 13.59
C ILE A 163 -8.78 6.45 12.61
N ARG A 164 -7.76 6.46 11.75
CA ARG A 164 -7.42 5.31 10.94
C ARG A 164 -6.54 4.37 11.72
N GLU A 165 -7.04 3.18 12.02
CA GLU A 165 -6.29 2.12 12.67
C GLU A 165 -5.80 1.10 11.65
N TYR A 166 -4.60 0.57 11.92
CA TYR A 166 -3.97 -0.51 11.16
C TYR A 166 -3.70 -1.68 12.12
N PRO A 167 -4.70 -2.56 12.35
CA PRO A 167 -4.64 -3.58 13.42
C PRO A 167 -3.46 -4.54 13.28
N THR A 168 -2.99 -4.76 12.06
CA THR A 168 -1.88 -5.67 11.77
C THR A 168 -0.49 -5.01 11.87
N GLY A 169 -0.42 -3.74 12.30
CA GLY A 169 0.82 -3.01 12.51
C GLY A 169 1.65 -2.84 11.23
N THR A 170 2.83 -3.45 11.17
CA THR A 170 3.74 -3.34 10.03
C THR A 170 3.42 -4.26 8.86
N LEU A 171 2.43 -5.16 9.01
CA LEU A 171 2.12 -6.15 8.00
C LEU A 171 1.57 -5.50 6.73
N ALA A 172 2.17 -5.82 5.58
CA ALA A 172 1.80 -5.29 4.27
C ALA A 172 1.78 -3.74 4.17
N SER A 173 2.52 -3.03 5.05
CA SER A 173 2.45 -1.57 5.13
C SER A 173 2.75 -0.85 3.82
N SER A 174 3.74 -1.30 3.04
CA SER A 174 4.08 -0.75 1.73
C SER A 174 2.98 -0.94 0.66
N LEU A 175 2.13 -1.97 0.85
CA LEU A 175 0.98 -2.22 -0.02
C LEU A 175 -0.25 -1.43 0.45
N ILE A 176 -0.59 -1.50 1.74
CA ILE A 176 -1.76 -0.81 2.31
C ILE A 176 -1.57 0.69 2.25
N GLY A 177 -0.39 1.17 2.65
CA GLY A 177 -0.10 2.59 2.77
C GLY A 177 -0.63 3.20 4.05
N PHE A 178 -0.84 4.52 4.03
CA PHE A 178 -1.34 5.30 5.16
C PHE A 178 -2.07 6.55 4.67
N ILE A 179 -2.81 7.19 5.59
CA ILE A 179 -3.44 8.49 5.37
C ILE A 179 -2.61 9.62 6.00
N ASN A 180 -2.69 10.82 5.42
CA ASN A 180 -2.11 12.02 6.01
C ASN A 180 -2.98 12.57 7.17
N HIS A 181 -2.56 13.68 7.75
CA HIS A 181 -3.27 14.34 8.86
C HIS A 181 -4.67 14.86 8.49
N GLU A 182 -4.94 15.02 7.21
CA GLU A 182 -6.24 15.47 6.68
C GLU A 182 -7.18 14.31 6.36
N GLY A 183 -6.73 13.05 6.56
CA GLY A 183 -7.49 11.84 6.28
C GLY A 183 -7.44 11.42 4.81
N VAL A 184 -6.58 12.04 3.99
CA VAL A 184 -6.37 11.69 2.59
C VAL A 184 -5.32 10.61 2.44
N GLY A 185 -5.55 9.64 1.58
CA GLY A 185 -4.60 8.57 1.29
C GLY A 185 -3.29 9.10 0.72
N ALA A 186 -2.16 8.80 1.37
CA ALA A 186 -0.84 9.32 1.04
C ALA A 186 0.06 8.28 0.34
N ALA A 187 -0.16 6.99 0.57
CA ALA A 187 0.62 5.90 -0.02
C ALA A 187 -0.24 4.64 -0.20
N GLY A 188 0.25 3.68 -0.97
CA GLY A 188 -0.36 2.36 -1.15
C GLY A 188 -1.82 2.39 -1.61
N ILE A 189 -2.59 1.39 -1.22
CA ILE A 189 -4.03 1.26 -1.51
C ILE A 189 -4.84 2.43 -0.94
N GLU A 190 -4.45 2.96 0.22
CA GLU A 190 -5.06 4.16 0.78
C GLU A 190 -5.01 5.34 -0.20
N SER A 191 -3.93 5.47 -0.98
CA SER A 191 -3.78 6.53 -1.99
C SER A 191 -4.45 6.17 -3.31
N SER A 192 -4.22 4.96 -3.84
CA SER A 192 -4.73 4.59 -5.18
C SER A 192 -6.25 4.47 -5.22
N LEU A 193 -6.89 4.09 -4.11
CA LEU A 193 -8.34 3.99 -3.97
C LEU A 193 -8.91 5.06 -3.02
N ASN A 194 -8.25 6.24 -2.98
CA ASN A 194 -8.68 7.28 -2.05
C ASN A 194 -10.11 7.76 -2.30
N SER A 195 -10.53 7.89 -3.56
CA SER A 195 -11.88 8.33 -3.94
C SER A 195 -12.97 7.38 -3.42
N GLU A 196 -12.73 6.07 -3.53
CA GLU A 196 -13.65 5.04 -3.09
C GLU A 196 -13.71 4.93 -1.58
N LEU A 197 -12.52 4.97 -0.95
CA LEU A 197 -12.39 4.79 0.49
C LEU A 197 -12.88 5.99 1.31
N SER A 198 -12.79 7.24 0.79
CA SER A 198 -12.99 8.45 1.62
C SER A 198 -14.43 8.67 2.08
N GLY A 199 -15.43 8.18 1.38
CA GLY A 199 -16.83 8.49 1.65
C GLY A 199 -17.21 9.95 1.36
N THR A 200 -18.41 10.33 1.74
CA THR A 200 -18.95 11.68 1.54
C THR A 200 -19.41 12.24 2.88
N ASN A 201 -18.83 13.34 3.30
CA ASN A 201 -19.20 14.01 4.53
C ASN A 201 -20.65 14.53 4.49
N GLY A 202 -21.34 14.43 5.59
CA GLY A 202 -22.63 15.04 5.83
C GLY A 202 -22.51 16.41 6.47
N GLN A 203 -23.66 16.98 6.83
CA GLN A 203 -23.78 18.25 7.52
C GLN A 203 -24.84 18.16 8.62
N TYR A 204 -24.56 18.74 9.76
CA TYR A 204 -25.56 18.97 10.80
C TYR A 204 -25.60 20.45 11.16
N MET A 205 -26.78 20.90 11.53
CA MET A 205 -27.07 22.28 11.90
C MET A 205 -27.47 22.29 13.36
N PHE A 206 -27.08 23.33 14.10
CA PHE A 206 -27.43 23.51 15.49
C PHE A 206 -27.50 25.00 15.81
N ASP A 207 -28.33 25.35 16.82
CA ASP A 207 -28.38 26.69 17.34
C ASP A 207 -27.28 26.89 18.39
N ASN A 208 -26.53 27.97 18.24
CA ASN A 208 -25.44 28.35 19.11
C ASN A 208 -25.85 29.59 19.92
N GLY A 209 -26.11 29.40 21.21
CA GLY A 209 -26.42 30.49 22.15
C GLY A 209 -25.20 30.84 22.99
N ALA A 210 -24.68 32.07 22.87
CA ALA A 210 -23.53 32.57 23.63
C ALA A 210 -22.29 31.66 23.62
N GLY A 211 -22.01 31.04 22.44
CA GLY A 211 -20.87 30.13 22.25
C GLY A 211 -21.13 28.68 22.68
N THR A 212 -22.34 28.32 23.06
CA THR A 212 -22.73 26.96 23.45
C THR A 212 -23.83 26.40 22.55
N ILE A 213 -23.76 25.11 22.21
CA ILE A 213 -24.85 24.44 21.49
C ILE A 213 -26.08 24.38 22.37
N ILE A 214 -27.21 24.85 21.86
CA ILE A 214 -28.50 24.77 22.57
C ILE A 214 -28.93 23.30 22.55
N PRO A 215 -29.12 22.66 23.73
CA PRO A 215 -29.53 21.27 23.81
C PRO A 215 -30.80 20.98 22.98
N GLY A 216 -30.78 19.93 22.16
CA GLY A 216 -31.91 19.53 21.32
C GLY A 216 -32.08 20.30 20.00
N SER A 217 -31.29 21.33 19.74
CA SER A 217 -31.35 22.09 18.48
C SER A 217 -30.65 21.41 17.30
N ALA A 218 -29.75 20.44 17.56
CA ALA A 218 -28.98 19.78 16.52
C ALA A 218 -29.88 18.92 15.62
N LYS A 219 -29.83 19.20 14.31
CA LYS A 219 -30.55 18.45 13.26
C LYS A 219 -29.57 18.08 12.14
N ILE A 220 -29.64 16.82 11.68
CA ILE A 220 -28.89 16.38 10.52
C ILE A 220 -29.53 17.04 9.28
N ARG A 221 -28.74 17.79 8.53
CA ARG A 221 -29.16 18.38 7.25
C ARG A 221 -28.88 17.40 6.10
N THR A 222 -27.72 16.77 6.13
CA THR A 222 -27.31 15.76 5.17
C THR A 222 -26.57 14.67 5.91
N GLU A 223 -26.94 13.42 5.71
CA GLU A 223 -26.26 12.29 6.32
C GLU A 223 -24.87 12.08 5.70
N ALA A 224 -23.92 11.68 6.52
CA ALA A 224 -22.61 11.23 6.06
C ALA A 224 -22.75 9.83 5.45
N LYS A 225 -22.14 9.63 4.27
CA LYS A 225 -22.07 8.33 3.60
C LYS A 225 -20.69 7.73 3.79
N ALA A 226 -20.61 6.56 4.42
CA ALA A 226 -19.35 5.82 4.58
C ALA A 226 -18.68 5.56 3.23
N GLY A 227 -17.35 5.52 3.24
CA GLY A 227 -16.58 5.11 2.05
C GLY A 227 -16.81 3.63 1.74
N THR A 228 -16.62 3.27 0.47
CA THR A 228 -16.68 1.91 -0.01
C THR A 228 -15.54 1.09 0.61
N SER A 229 -15.85 -0.05 1.20
CA SER A 229 -14.85 -0.95 1.74
C SER A 229 -14.24 -1.81 0.63
N VAL A 230 -12.95 -2.09 0.75
CA VAL A 230 -12.16 -2.83 -0.25
C VAL A 230 -11.66 -4.13 0.35
N ARG A 231 -11.90 -5.24 -0.35
CA ARG A 231 -11.32 -6.54 -0.04
C ARG A 231 -10.14 -6.78 -0.98
N LEU A 232 -8.98 -7.03 -0.39
CA LEU A 232 -7.77 -7.34 -1.15
C LEU A 232 -7.70 -8.84 -1.49
N THR A 233 -6.88 -9.17 -2.50
CA THR A 233 -6.52 -10.55 -2.83
C THR A 233 -5.50 -11.14 -1.86
N VAL A 234 -4.87 -10.30 -1.06
CA VAL A 234 -3.85 -10.67 -0.07
C VAL A 234 -4.44 -11.57 1.02
N ASP A 235 -3.73 -12.65 1.32
CA ASP A 235 -3.99 -13.51 2.46
C ASP A 235 -3.04 -13.10 3.60
N ARG A 236 -3.60 -12.71 4.73
CA ARG A 236 -2.84 -12.18 5.88
C ARG A 236 -1.76 -13.15 6.36
N ASP A 237 -2.07 -14.44 6.41
CA ASP A 237 -1.17 -15.43 6.99
C ASP A 237 0.00 -15.74 6.02
N ILE A 238 -0.28 -15.81 4.72
CA ILE A 238 0.74 -15.92 3.67
C ILE A 238 1.60 -14.66 3.64
N GLN A 239 1.00 -13.48 3.76
CA GLN A 239 1.71 -12.21 3.84
C GLN A 239 2.65 -12.18 5.04
N TRP A 240 2.22 -12.68 6.19
CA TRP A 240 3.05 -12.73 7.40
C TRP A 240 4.28 -13.63 7.20
N VAL A 241 4.10 -14.82 6.64
CA VAL A 241 5.22 -15.75 6.36
C VAL A 241 6.18 -15.15 5.36
N ALA A 242 5.67 -14.50 4.30
CA ALA A 242 6.50 -13.84 3.31
C ALA A 242 7.31 -12.69 3.91
N GLN A 243 6.68 -11.87 4.76
CA GLN A 243 7.32 -10.73 5.42
C GLN A 243 8.36 -11.17 6.46
N ASP A 244 8.08 -12.19 7.26
CA ASP A 244 9.04 -12.78 8.19
C ASP A 244 10.25 -13.35 7.45
N ALA A 245 10.01 -14.09 6.38
CA ALA A 245 11.07 -14.71 5.60
C ALA A 245 12.01 -13.69 4.95
N ILE A 246 11.45 -12.65 4.31
CA ILE A 246 12.27 -11.62 3.66
C ILE A 246 12.97 -10.72 4.69
N SER A 247 12.33 -10.40 5.80
CA SER A 247 12.94 -9.59 6.85
C SER A 247 14.17 -10.30 7.45
N LYS A 248 14.06 -11.60 7.70
CA LYS A 248 15.18 -12.42 8.16
C LYS A 248 16.31 -12.52 7.13
N ALA A 249 15.97 -12.69 5.85
CA ALA A 249 16.97 -12.74 4.78
C ALA A 249 17.71 -11.42 4.60
N VAL A 250 17.00 -10.29 4.64
CA VAL A 250 17.60 -8.95 4.59
C VAL A 250 18.53 -8.71 5.78
N ALA A 251 18.09 -9.06 6.99
CA ALA A 251 18.90 -8.89 8.19
C ALA A 251 20.16 -9.77 8.16
N SER A 252 20.03 -11.06 7.85
CA SER A 252 21.15 -12.01 7.85
C SER A 252 22.17 -11.73 6.76
N SER A 253 21.75 -11.25 5.60
CA SER A 253 22.63 -10.86 4.49
C SER A 253 23.11 -9.41 4.57
N ARG A 254 22.67 -8.64 5.57
CA ARG A 254 22.91 -7.19 5.70
C ARG A 254 22.58 -6.46 4.40
N ALA A 255 21.51 -6.89 3.74
CA ALA A 255 21.05 -6.31 2.50
C ALA A 255 20.33 -4.98 2.75
N LYS A 256 20.33 -4.11 1.75
CA LYS A 256 19.62 -2.82 1.80
C LYS A 256 18.11 -2.99 1.88
N SER A 257 17.57 -3.91 1.07
CA SER A 257 16.14 -4.21 1.05
C SER A 257 15.87 -5.57 0.42
N GLY A 258 14.61 -6.03 0.55
CA GLY A 258 14.15 -7.23 -0.12
C GLY A 258 12.66 -7.24 -0.35
N THR A 259 12.21 -7.99 -1.35
CA THR A 259 10.79 -8.16 -1.70
C THR A 259 10.46 -9.62 -1.94
N VAL A 260 9.24 -10.00 -1.55
CA VAL A 260 8.61 -11.27 -1.92
C VAL A 260 7.24 -10.97 -2.51
N ILE A 261 6.93 -11.57 -3.65
CA ILE A 261 5.60 -11.53 -4.26
C ILE A 261 5.10 -12.97 -4.41
N VAL A 262 3.88 -13.22 -3.98
CA VAL A 262 3.15 -14.47 -4.22
C VAL A 262 1.98 -14.16 -5.15
N MET A 263 1.90 -14.82 -6.30
CA MET A 263 0.87 -14.56 -7.32
C MET A 263 0.18 -15.85 -7.76
N ASN A 264 -1.13 -15.78 -7.93
CA ASN A 264 -1.88 -16.80 -8.64
C ASN A 264 -1.74 -16.53 -10.15
N PRO A 265 -1.11 -17.43 -10.93
CA PRO A 265 -0.84 -17.18 -12.35
C PRO A 265 -2.10 -17.16 -13.21
N LYS A 266 -3.18 -17.82 -12.79
CA LYS A 266 -4.43 -17.94 -13.57
C LYS A 266 -5.31 -16.69 -13.48
N THR A 267 -5.29 -16.04 -12.31
CA THR A 267 -6.17 -14.88 -12.03
C THR A 267 -5.42 -13.55 -11.98
N GLY A 268 -4.08 -13.57 -11.93
CA GLY A 268 -3.27 -12.39 -11.67
C GLY A 268 -3.32 -11.90 -10.21
N ALA A 269 -4.06 -12.57 -9.34
CA ALA A 269 -4.23 -12.16 -7.95
C ALA A 269 -2.90 -12.22 -7.18
N ILE A 270 -2.52 -11.10 -6.56
CA ILE A 270 -1.37 -11.00 -5.67
C ILE A 270 -1.81 -11.43 -4.28
N ILE A 271 -1.36 -12.63 -3.85
CA ILE A 271 -1.76 -13.26 -2.60
C ILE A 271 -0.91 -12.74 -1.43
N ALA A 272 0.31 -12.31 -1.70
CA ALA A 272 1.17 -11.59 -0.77
C ALA A 272 2.16 -10.69 -1.53
N GLN A 273 2.45 -9.53 -0.95
CA GLN A 273 3.48 -8.62 -1.40
C GLN A 273 4.19 -8.05 -0.18
N ALA A 274 5.31 -8.66 0.18
CA ALA A 274 6.09 -8.32 1.36
C ALA A 274 7.36 -7.56 1.00
N SER A 275 7.73 -6.59 1.82
CA SER A 275 8.96 -5.82 1.69
C SER A 275 9.68 -5.71 3.03
N ALA A 276 10.99 -5.60 2.99
CA ALA A 276 11.85 -5.31 4.13
C ALA A 276 12.94 -4.32 3.69
N PRO A 277 13.27 -3.27 4.50
CA PRO A 277 12.62 -2.90 5.76
C PRO A 277 11.16 -2.45 5.56
N THR A 278 10.41 -2.34 6.66
CA THR A 278 9.00 -1.95 6.69
C THR A 278 8.74 -0.88 7.76
N TYR A 279 7.55 -0.30 7.80
CA TYR A 279 7.15 0.76 8.75
C TYR A 279 5.79 0.46 9.36
N ASN A 280 5.45 1.17 10.44
CA ASN A 280 4.11 1.10 11.03
C ASN A 280 3.28 2.30 10.52
N PRO A 281 2.20 2.08 9.74
CA PRO A 281 1.37 3.15 9.16
C PRO A 281 0.67 4.02 10.21
N ALA A 282 0.48 3.50 11.44
CA ALA A 282 -0.15 4.23 12.55
C ALA A 282 0.80 5.20 13.26
N LYS A 283 2.09 5.19 12.93
CA LYS A 283 3.11 6.03 13.60
C LYS A 283 3.73 7.04 12.64
N PRO A 284 4.12 8.22 13.13
CA PRO A 284 4.91 9.15 12.33
C PRO A 284 6.17 8.47 11.80
N ILE A 285 6.46 8.66 10.51
CA ILE A 285 7.66 8.12 9.88
C ILE A 285 8.77 9.14 10.06
N VAL A 286 9.80 8.75 10.80
CA VAL A 286 10.96 9.60 11.12
C VAL A 286 12.22 8.96 10.53
N GLY A 287 13.10 9.76 9.97
CA GLY A 287 14.37 9.31 9.41
C GLY A 287 14.27 8.88 7.94
N ASN A 288 14.51 7.61 7.65
CA ASN A 288 14.56 7.12 6.26
C ASN A 288 13.16 7.02 5.63
N LEU A 289 12.83 7.96 4.76
CA LEU A 289 11.55 8.00 4.03
C LEU A 289 11.46 6.97 2.89
N ASP A 290 12.56 6.33 2.50
CA ASP A 290 12.52 5.29 1.47
C ASP A 290 11.67 4.07 1.88
N VAL A 291 11.47 3.86 3.18
CA VAL A 291 10.65 2.76 3.69
C VAL A 291 9.16 2.85 3.31
N ILE A 292 8.66 4.06 2.99
CA ILE A 292 7.27 4.24 2.55
C ILE A 292 7.05 3.83 1.10
N ARG A 293 8.11 3.70 0.33
CA ARG A 293 8.02 3.25 -1.05
C ARG A 293 7.55 1.80 -1.10
N ASN A 294 6.92 1.45 -2.22
CA ASN A 294 6.60 0.06 -2.54
C ASN A 294 7.65 -0.51 -3.50
N PRO A 295 8.74 -1.12 -3.00
CA PRO A 295 9.84 -1.55 -3.85
C PRO A 295 9.44 -2.64 -4.85
N ALA A 296 8.34 -3.36 -4.63
CA ALA A 296 7.87 -4.38 -5.56
C ALA A 296 7.46 -3.83 -6.93
N VAL A 297 7.01 -2.57 -6.97
CA VAL A 297 6.51 -1.89 -8.19
C VAL A 297 7.24 -0.60 -8.52
N GLN A 298 7.95 0.01 -7.57
CA GLN A 298 8.63 1.29 -7.76
C GLN A 298 10.13 1.16 -8.01
N ASP A 299 10.76 0.14 -7.42
CA ASP A 299 12.19 -0.09 -7.61
C ASP A 299 12.42 -0.95 -8.85
N VAL A 300 13.45 -0.57 -9.61
CA VAL A 300 13.84 -1.31 -10.80
C VAL A 300 15.24 -1.88 -10.64
N TYR A 301 15.46 -3.04 -11.25
CA TYR A 301 16.75 -3.71 -11.30
C TYR A 301 16.89 -4.48 -12.61
N GLU A 302 18.10 -4.76 -13.02
CA GLU A 302 18.35 -5.66 -14.16
C GLU A 302 18.02 -7.09 -13.73
N PRO A 303 17.12 -7.82 -14.46
CA PRO A 303 16.68 -9.15 -14.04
C PRO A 303 17.80 -10.20 -14.04
N GLY A 304 18.87 -9.93 -14.77
CA GLY A 304 19.96 -10.87 -14.97
C GLY A 304 19.45 -12.20 -15.50
N SER A 305 19.99 -13.30 -14.98
CA SER A 305 19.67 -14.63 -15.48
C SER A 305 18.19 -15.05 -15.37
N THR A 306 17.34 -14.34 -14.59
CA THR A 306 15.89 -14.58 -14.64
C THR A 306 15.29 -14.14 -15.99
N GLY A 307 15.90 -13.16 -16.66
CA GLY A 307 15.50 -12.70 -18.00
C GLY A 307 15.76 -13.71 -19.11
N LYS A 308 16.73 -14.66 -18.93
CA LYS A 308 17.00 -15.74 -19.90
C LYS A 308 15.76 -16.57 -20.22
N VAL A 309 14.82 -16.66 -19.28
CA VAL A 309 13.57 -17.40 -19.46
C VAL A 309 12.79 -16.88 -20.67
N ILE A 310 12.81 -15.57 -20.94
CA ILE A 310 12.17 -14.98 -22.12
C ILE A 310 12.94 -15.37 -23.38
N THR A 311 14.27 -15.30 -23.38
CA THR A 311 15.13 -15.67 -24.53
C THR A 311 14.92 -17.13 -24.95
N TYR A 312 14.89 -18.04 -23.97
CA TYR A 312 14.65 -19.46 -24.23
C TYR A 312 13.20 -19.73 -24.68
N ALA A 313 12.21 -19.10 -24.01
CA ALA A 313 10.81 -19.24 -24.41
C ALA A 313 10.56 -18.73 -25.84
N ALA A 314 11.13 -17.57 -26.18
CA ALA A 314 11.06 -17.02 -27.52
C ALA A 314 11.70 -17.96 -28.56
N ALA A 315 12.87 -18.49 -28.26
CA ALA A 315 13.58 -19.40 -29.21
C ALA A 315 12.86 -20.75 -29.36
N LEU A 316 12.20 -21.26 -28.32
CA LEU A 316 11.30 -22.41 -28.40
C LEU A 316 10.09 -22.12 -29.31
N GLU A 317 9.43 -20.98 -29.09
CA GLU A 317 8.23 -20.56 -29.84
C GLU A 317 8.55 -20.38 -31.33
N GLU A 318 9.67 -19.72 -31.61
CA GLU A 318 10.19 -19.51 -32.97
C GLU A 318 10.86 -20.76 -33.59
N LYS A 319 10.81 -21.91 -32.90
CA LYS A 319 11.39 -23.18 -33.32
C LYS A 319 12.88 -23.10 -33.69
N LYS A 320 13.61 -22.16 -33.04
CA LYS A 320 15.06 -21.99 -33.19
C LYS A 320 15.85 -22.99 -32.35
N LEU A 321 15.23 -23.54 -31.30
CA LEU A 321 15.80 -24.59 -30.47
C LEU A 321 14.74 -25.58 -30.00
N THR A 322 15.18 -26.70 -29.48
CA THR A 322 14.41 -27.65 -28.65
C THR A 322 15.13 -27.81 -27.32
N ALA A 323 14.48 -28.39 -26.30
CA ALA A 323 15.13 -28.67 -25.01
C ALA A 323 16.44 -29.46 -25.14
N ASN A 324 16.56 -30.28 -26.16
CA ASN A 324 17.70 -31.15 -26.45
C ASN A 324 18.70 -30.58 -27.46
N SER A 325 18.48 -29.40 -28.04
CA SER A 325 19.45 -28.75 -28.92
C SER A 325 20.79 -28.59 -28.23
N VAL A 326 21.89 -29.00 -28.85
CA VAL A 326 23.23 -29.03 -28.26
C VAL A 326 24.03 -27.80 -28.65
N TYR A 327 24.58 -27.14 -27.65
CA TYR A 327 25.41 -25.95 -27.77
C TYR A 327 26.84 -26.22 -27.31
N THR A 328 27.82 -25.60 -28.00
CA THR A 328 29.21 -25.55 -27.54
C THR A 328 29.34 -24.31 -26.63
N VAL A 329 29.51 -24.53 -25.36
CA VAL A 329 29.47 -23.50 -24.32
C VAL A 329 30.89 -23.20 -23.81
N PRO A 330 31.60 -22.20 -24.38
CA PRO A 330 32.88 -21.76 -23.87
C PRO A 330 32.68 -20.89 -22.63
N TYR A 331 33.66 -20.83 -21.72
CA TYR A 331 33.66 -19.92 -20.59
C TYR A 331 33.45 -18.44 -21.02
N SER A 332 34.01 -18.04 -22.14
CA SER A 332 33.88 -16.67 -22.66
C SER A 332 33.89 -16.60 -24.18
N MET A 333 33.22 -15.58 -24.68
CA MET A 333 33.16 -15.26 -26.10
C MET A 333 33.30 -13.76 -26.35
N LYS A 334 33.71 -13.36 -27.55
CA LYS A 334 33.75 -11.94 -27.96
C LYS A 334 32.60 -11.65 -28.93
N VAL A 335 31.84 -10.58 -28.69
CA VAL A 335 30.82 -10.07 -29.61
C VAL A 335 30.98 -8.54 -29.70
N ALA A 336 31.04 -8.03 -30.91
CA ALA A 336 31.26 -6.60 -31.19
C ALA A 336 32.44 -5.99 -30.38
N GLY A 337 33.57 -6.73 -30.32
CA GLY A 337 34.76 -6.31 -29.61
C GLY A 337 34.74 -6.50 -28.08
N THR A 338 33.57 -6.71 -27.46
CA THR A 338 33.40 -6.89 -26.01
C THR A 338 33.46 -8.37 -25.63
N LYS A 339 34.16 -8.65 -24.51
CA LYS A 339 34.23 -10.00 -23.95
C LYS A 339 33.07 -10.23 -22.99
N PHE A 340 32.31 -11.28 -23.21
CA PHE A 340 31.27 -11.81 -22.32
C PHE A 340 31.74 -13.13 -21.72
N SER A 341 31.34 -13.44 -20.49
CA SER A 341 31.73 -14.68 -19.82
C SER A 341 30.62 -15.24 -18.95
N ASP A 342 30.66 -16.52 -18.68
CA ASP A 342 29.89 -17.18 -17.67
C ASP A 342 30.40 -16.79 -16.26
N HIS A 343 29.64 -17.06 -15.22
CA HIS A 343 29.97 -16.68 -13.84
C HIS A 343 31.22 -17.37 -13.32
N GLU A 344 31.30 -18.69 -13.55
CA GLU A 344 32.38 -19.52 -13.06
C GLU A 344 33.26 -19.97 -14.23
N ARG A 345 34.55 -20.06 -13.98
CA ARG A 345 35.48 -20.62 -14.98
C ARG A 345 35.21 -22.11 -15.17
N HIS A 346 35.08 -22.52 -16.41
CA HIS A 346 34.92 -23.93 -16.81
C HIS A 346 35.58 -24.18 -18.16
N PRO A 347 35.96 -25.43 -18.48
CA PRO A 347 36.36 -25.79 -19.83
C PRO A 347 35.18 -25.66 -20.78
N THR A 348 35.44 -25.62 -22.08
CA THR A 348 34.36 -25.67 -23.08
C THR A 348 33.53 -26.93 -22.87
N GLN A 349 32.21 -26.76 -22.74
CA GLN A 349 31.25 -27.83 -22.47
C GLN A 349 30.32 -28.04 -23.66
N ARG A 350 29.84 -29.29 -23.82
CA ARG A 350 28.77 -29.63 -24.77
C ARG A 350 27.48 -29.84 -23.97
N LEU A 351 26.65 -28.81 -23.89
CA LEU A 351 25.42 -28.82 -23.12
C LEU A 351 24.20 -28.86 -24.04
N THR A 352 23.14 -29.50 -23.58
CA THR A 352 21.81 -29.30 -24.19
C THR A 352 21.30 -27.88 -23.84
N ALA A 353 20.29 -27.37 -24.54
CA ALA A 353 19.64 -26.12 -24.19
C ALA A 353 19.13 -26.14 -22.72
N THR A 354 18.60 -27.30 -22.29
CA THR A 354 18.19 -27.49 -20.89
C THR A 354 19.39 -27.41 -19.95
N GLY A 355 20.51 -28.07 -20.28
CA GLY A 355 21.72 -28.00 -19.46
C GLY A 355 22.30 -26.60 -19.37
N ALA A 356 22.36 -25.86 -20.46
CA ALA A 356 22.83 -24.49 -20.50
C ALA A 356 21.92 -23.54 -19.66
N LEU A 357 20.59 -23.78 -19.66
CA LEU A 357 19.65 -23.07 -18.79
C LEU A 357 19.83 -23.44 -17.30
N ALA A 358 20.07 -24.74 -17.01
CA ALA A 358 20.26 -25.26 -15.65
C ALA A 358 21.50 -24.66 -14.96
N VAL A 359 22.64 -24.58 -15.68
CA VAL A 359 23.87 -23.95 -15.19
C VAL A 359 23.89 -22.43 -15.40
N SER A 360 22.85 -21.90 -16.02
CA SER A 360 22.70 -20.45 -16.24
C SER A 360 23.78 -19.82 -17.13
N SER A 361 24.25 -20.53 -18.18
CA SER A 361 25.28 -20.03 -19.09
C SER A 361 24.88 -18.73 -19.81
N ASN A 362 25.73 -17.70 -19.73
CA ASN A 362 25.58 -16.44 -20.46
C ASN A 362 25.93 -16.64 -21.94
N THR A 363 27.02 -17.39 -22.21
CA THR A 363 27.51 -17.59 -23.58
C THR A 363 26.51 -18.36 -24.44
N ALA A 364 25.84 -19.38 -23.88
CA ALA A 364 24.74 -20.07 -24.56
C ALA A 364 23.53 -19.14 -24.77
N ALA A 365 23.16 -18.33 -23.78
CA ALA A 365 22.03 -17.38 -23.92
C ALA A 365 22.32 -16.33 -25.03
N ILE A 366 23.56 -15.86 -25.14
CA ILE A 366 23.98 -14.95 -26.21
C ILE A 366 23.82 -15.61 -27.60
N GLU A 367 24.28 -16.85 -27.76
CA GLU A 367 24.15 -17.59 -29.01
C GLU A 367 22.68 -17.76 -29.42
N ILE A 368 21.83 -18.15 -28.46
CA ILE A 368 20.37 -18.26 -28.66
C ILE A 368 19.76 -16.90 -29.04
N GLY A 369 20.15 -15.82 -28.34
CA GLY A 369 19.68 -14.46 -28.63
C GLY A 369 20.10 -13.99 -30.03
N GLN A 370 21.31 -14.34 -30.48
CA GLN A 370 21.78 -14.06 -31.86
C GLN A 370 20.95 -14.81 -32.90
N GLN A 371 20.53 -16.05 -32.63
CA GLN A 371 19.64 -16.82 -33.51
C GLN A 371 18.24 -16.22 -33.61
N LEU A 372 17.75 -15.55 -32.54
CA LEU A 372 16.48 -14.83 -32.56
C LEU A 372 16.57 -13.50 -33.32
N GLY A 373 17.66 -12.78 -33.14
CA GLY A 373 17.82 -11.41 -33.62
C GLY A 373 17.13 -10.36 -32.74
N SER A 374 17.56 -9.10 -32.89
CA SER A 374 17.16 -7.98 -32.01
C SER A 374 15.67 -7.70 -32.04
N LYS A 375 15.06 -7.69 -33.25
CA LYS A 375 13.61 -7.38 -33.38
C LYS A 375 12.75 -8.42 -32.68
N THR A 376 13.02 -9.69 -32.88
CA THR A 376 12.26 -10.80 -32.29
C THR A 376 12.42 -10.79 -30.75
N LEU A 377 13.65 -10.69 -30.25
CA LEU A 377 13.88 -10.65 -28.80
C LEU A 377 13.17 -9.45 -28.16
N TYR A 378 13.26 -8.26 -28.75
CA TYR A 378 12.57 -7.06 -28.27
C TYR A 378 11.04 -7.24 -28.24
N GLN A 379 10.47 -7.86 -29.30
CA GLN A 379 9.03 -8.14 -29.35
C GLN A 379 8.59 -9.03 -28.19
N TYR A 380 9.32 -10.12 -27.91
CA TYR A 380 8.98 -10.98 -26.77
C TYR A 380 9.18 -10.27 -25.42
N LEU A 381 10.23 -9.46 -25.23
CA LEU A 381 10.40 -8.67 -24.03
C LEU A 381 9.18 -7.75 -23.76
N THR A 382 8.66 -7.10 -24.82
CA THR A 382 7.48 -6.24 -24.71
C THR A 382 6.18 -7.03 -24.53
N ASP A 383 6.03 -8.19 -25.19
CA ASP A 383 4.84 -9.03 -25.06
C ASP A 383 4.73 -9.67 -23.67
N PHE A 384 5.85 -10.01 -23.05
CA PHE A 384 5.90 -10.41 -21.64
C PHE A 384 5.66 -9.26 -20.67
N GLY A 385 5.60 -8.00 -21.15
CA GLY A 385 5.16 -6.81 -20.40
C GLY A 385 6.27 -5.88 -19.92
N PHE A 386 7.51 -6.05 -20.40
CA PHE A 386 8.58 -5.11 -20.06
C PHE A 386 8.45 -3.79 -20.83
N GLY A 387 8.96 -2.70 -20.24
CA GLY A 387 8.86 -1.35 -20.80
C GLY A 387 7.50 -0.67 -20.62
N LYS A 388 6.56 -1.29 -19.88
CA LYS A 388 5.24 -0.74 -19.55
C LYS A 388 4.86 -1.12 -18.12
N SER A 389 4.01 -0.31 -17.47
CA SER A 389 3.42 -0.71 -16.18
C SER A 389 2.62 -2.01 -16.34
N THR A 390 2.52 -2.79 -15.27
CA THR A 390 1.81 -4.08 -15.31
C THR A 390 0.30 -3.92 -15.37
N GLY A 391 -0.21 -2.74 -14.99
CA GLY A 391 -1.64 -2.46 -14.86
C GLY A 391 -2.22 -2.85 -13.48
N SER A 392 -1.37 -3.04 -12.49
CA SER A 392 -1.79 -3.37 -11.11
C SER A 392 -2.53 -2.24 -10.41
N HIS A 393 -2.47 -1.02 -10.95
CA HIS A 393 -3.00 0.23 -10.38
C HIS A 393 -2.38 0.59 -9.01
N LEU A 394 -1.23 0.02 -8.67
CA LEU A 394 -0.48 0.42 -7.48
C LEU A 394 0.22 1.76 -7.71
N PRO A 395 0.23 2.69 -6.73
CA PRO A 395 0.73 4.03 -6.94
C PRO A 395 2.24 4.04 -7.18
N GLY A 396 2.68 4.86 -8.13
CA GLY A 396 4.08 5.03 -8.46
C GLY A 396 4.71 3.83 -9.18
N GLU A 397 3.90 2.94 -9.78
CA GLU A 397 4.40 1.80 -10.54
C GLU A 397 5.30 2.25 -11.69
N SER A 398 6.54 1.73 -11.70
CA SER A 398 7.52 2.00 -12.76
C SER A 398 7.26 1.11 -13.98
N ALA A 399 7.40 1.69 -15.17
CA ALA A 399 7.39 0.95 -16.42
C ALA A 399 8.68 0.10 -16.64
N GLY A 400 9.68 0.26 -15.78
CA GLY A 400 11.01 -0.24 -16.06
C GLY A 400 11.74 0.59 -17.13
N LEU A 401 12.85 0.05 -17.62
CA LEU A 401 13.63 0.67 -18.69
C LEU A 401 13.90 -0.36 -19.80
N LEU A 402 13.31 -0.18 -20.96
CA LEU A 402 13.54 -1.00 -22.14
C LEU A 402 13.70 -0.09 -23.36
N ARG A 403 14.94 0.06 -23.86
CA ARG A 403 15.23 0.90 -25.02
C ARG A 403 14.73 0.25 -26.30
N PRO A 404 14.19 1.02 -27.27
CA PRO A 404 13.77 0.50 -28.57
C PRO A 404 14.99 -0.03 -29.36
N VAL A 405 14.75 -0.94 -30.30
CA VAL A 405 15.82 -1.59 -31.08
C VAL A 405 16.66 -0.58 -31.86
N SER A 406 16.11 0.56 -32.27
CA SER A 406 16.83 1.65 -32.93
C SER A 406 18.04 2.17 -32.13
N ASP A 407 17.98 2.05 -30.80
CA ASP A 407 19.00 2.57 -29.89
C ASP A 407 20.00 1.47 -29.45
N TRP A 408 19.90 0.28 -30.06
CA TRP A 408 20.77 -0.83 -29.70
C TRP A 408 22.13 -0.72 -30.38
N SER A 409 23.18 -0.92 -29.62
CA SER A 409 24.55 -1.06 -30.09
C SER A 409 24.84 -2.53 -30.46
N GLY A 410 26.01 -2.82 -31.04
CA GLY A 410 26.44 -4.18 -31.29
C GLY A 410 26.51 -5.09 -30.07
N THR A 411 26.61 -4.53 -28.87
CA THR A 411 26.62 -5.28 -27.60
C THR A 411 25.25 -5.41 -26.95
N SER A 412 24.23 -4.68 -27.42
CA SER A 412 22.90 -4.68 -26.78
C SER A 412 22.20 -6.04 -26.88
N LEU A 413 22.13 -6.64 -28.07
CA LEU A 413 21.51 -7.95 -28.26
C LEU A 413 22.13 -9.03 -27.35
N PRO A 414 23.48 -9.23 -27.33
CA PRO A 414 24.08 -10.20 -26.42
C PRO A 414 23.77 -9.89 -24.94
N THR A 415 23.79 -8.63 -24.53
CA THR A 415 23.51 -8.23 -23.15
C THR A 415 22.06 -8.51 -22.76
N PHE A 416 21.10 -8.17 -23.62
CA PHE A 416 19.67 -8.41 -23.40
C PHE A 416 19.33 -9.89 -23.36
N ALA A 417 20.02 -10.72 -24.15
CA ALA A 417 19.78 -12.16 -24.22
C ALA A 417 19.98 -12.88 -22.87
N PHE A 418 20.88 -12.38 -22.01
CA PHE A 418 21.07 -12.95 -20.67
C PHE A 418 20.48 -12.08 -19.53
N GLY A 419 19.68 -11.04 -19.88
CA GLY A 419 18.86 -10.31 -18.94
C GLY A 419 19.51 -9.07 -18.33
N GLN A 420 20.50 -8.47 -18.99
CA GLN A 420 21.09 -7.19 -18.58
C GLN A 420 20.86 -6.11 -19.66
N GLY A 421 21.18 -4.85 -19.35
CA GLY A 421 20.97 -3.71 -20.26
C GLY A 421 19.55 -3.17 -20.29
N TYR A 422 18.63 -3.75 -19.55
CA TYR A 422 17.28 -3.26 -19.29
C TYR A 422 16.89 -3.47 -17.82
N SER A 423 15.93 -2.69 -17.33
CA SER A 423 15.53 -2.78 -15.93
C SER A 423 14.03 -3.05 -15.80
N VAL A 424 13.67 -3.82 -14.78
CA VAL A 424 12.30 -4.26 -14.52
C VAL A 424 11.96 -4.14 -13.03
N THR A 425 10.67 -4.04 -12.70
CA THR A 425 10.20 -4.17 -11.33
C THR A 425 10.10 -5.64 -10.93
N SER A 426 10.07 -5.90 -9.61
CA SER A 426 9.82 -7.27 -9.11
C SER A 426 8.49 -7.83 -9.60
N LEU A 427 7.46 -6.99 -9.73
CA LEU A 427 6.15 -7.42 -10.23
C LEU A 427 6.18 -7.76 -11.72
N GLN A 428 6.88 -6.98 -12.55
CA GLN A 428 7.09 -7.32 -13.97
C GLN A 428 7.81 -8.67 -14.12
N ALA A 429 8.90 -8.88 -13.37
CA ALA A 429 9.62 -10.15 -13.39
C ALA A 429 8.75 -11.32 -12.91
N THR A 430 7.93 -11.13 -11.88
CA THR A 430 6.95 -12.14 -11.41
C THR A 430 5.94 -12.49 -12.50
N SER A 431 5.42 -11.49 -13.22
CA SER A 431 4.46 -11.68 -14.32
C SER A 431 4.99 -12.55 -15.46
N VAL A 432 6.30 -12.51 -15.75
CA VAL A 432 6.92 -13.41 -16.76
C VAL A 432 6.76 -14.87 -16.35
N PHE A 433 7.11 -15.20 -15.12
CA PHE A 433 6.97 -16.55 -14.60
C PHE A 433 5.51 -16.97 -14.44
N ALA A 434 4.63 -16.03 -14.09
CA ALA A 434 3.19 -16.27 -14.05
C ALA A 434 2.63 -16.60 -15.45
N THR A 435 3.10 -15.90 -16.49
CA THR A 435 2.73 -16.19 -17.89
C THR A 435 3.12 -17.62 -18.28
N ILE A 436 4.34 -18.05 -17.93
CA ILE A 436 4.82 -19.41 -18.21
C ILE A 436 4.03 -20.45 -17.40
N ALA A 437 3.77 -20.16 -16.12
CA ALA A 437 2.98 -21.00 -15.24
C ALA A 437 1.52 -21.13 -15.70
N ASN A 438 1.00 -20.14 -16.45
CA ASN A 438 -0.36 -20.09 -16.98
C ASN A 438 -0.43 -20.42 -18.47
N ASP A 439 0.27 -21.46 -18.90
CA ASP A 439 0.23 -21.95 -20.28
C ASP A 439 0.45 -20.86 -21.35
N GLY A 440 1.33 -19.92 -21.06
CA GLY A 440 1.71 -18.83 -21.95
C GLY A 440 0.73 -17.66 -22.02
N VAL A 441 -0.25 -17.60 -21.12
CA VAL A 441 -1.22 -16.51 -21.04
C VAL A 441 -0.83 -15.55 -19.91
N ARG A 442 -0.48 -14.32 -20.25
CA ARG A 442 -0.27 -13.23 -19.30
C ARG A 442 -1.60 -12.69 -18.82
N VAL A 443 -1.77 -12.59 -17.50
CA VAL A 443 -2.93 -11.97 -16.84
C VAL A 443 -2.45 -10.71 -16.12
N THR A 444 -3.23 -9.63 -16.19
CA THR A 444 -2.92 -8.38 -15.47
C THR A 444 -2.92 -8.63 -13.97
N PRO A 445 -1.85 -8.28 -13.24
CA PRO A 445 -1.80 -8.43 -11.79
C PRO A 445 -2.85 -7.57 -11.09
N THR A 446 -3.42 -8.07 -10.01
CA THR A 446 -4.37 -7.33 -9.19
C THR A 446 -4.19 -7.60 -7.70
N VAL A 447 -4.45 -6.57 -6.88
CA VAL A 447 -4.50 -6.66 -5.42
C VAL A 447 -5.92 -6.50 -4.88
N VAL A 448 -6.90 -6.23 -5.76
CA VAL A 448 -8.30 -6.03 -5.37
C VAL A 448 -9.11 -7.26 -5.72
N ALA A 449 -9.71 -7.89 -4.71
CA ALA A 449 -10.65 -9.01 -4.88
C ALA A 449 -12.07 -8.52 -5.11
N GLY A 450 -12.43 -7.35 -4.57
CA GLY A 450 -13.74 -6.76 -4.71
C GLY A 450 -13.96 -5.61 -3.74
N THR A 451 -15.17 -5.08 -3.75
CA THR A 451 -15.60 -3.98 -2.87
C THR A 451 -16.85 -4.41 -2.09
N THR A 452 -17.13 -3.68 -1.00
CA THR A 452 -18.38 -3.84 -0.26
C THR A 452 -19.08 -2.48 -0.23
N ASP A 453 -20.31 -2.45 -0.72
CA ASP A 453 -21.09 -1.22 -0.76
C ASP A 453 -21.56 -0.76 0.64
N ALA A 454 -22.21 0.40 0.73
CA ALA A 454 -22.71 0.96 1.98
C ALA A 454 -23.82 0.10 2.63
N SER A 455 -24.44 -0.80 1.86
CA SER A 455 -25.46 -1.76 2.34
C SER A 455 -24.86 -3.08 2.84
N GLY A 456 -23.51 -3.24 2.75
CA GLY A 456 -22.80 -4.44 3.17
C GLY A 456 -22.72 -5.53 2.09
N ASN A 457 -23.17 -5.28 0.86
CA ASN A 457 -23.13 -6.26 -0.21
C ASN A 457 -21.71 -6.34 -0.81
N TYR A 458 -21.17 -7.54 -0.90
CA TYR A 458 -19.89 -7.78 -1.56
C TYR A 458 -20.06 -7.83 -3.07
N ILE A 459 -19.27 -7.01 -3.76
CA ILE A 459 -19.21 -6.92 -5.23
C ILE A 459 -17.84 -7.40 -5.66
N PRO A 460 -17.70 -8.60 -6.27
CA PRO A 460 -16.40 -9.09 -6.74
C PRO A 460 -15.82 -8.20 -7.83
N ALA A 461 -14.49 -8.10 -7.85
CA ALA A 461 -13.79 -7.42 -8.93
C ALA A 461 -14.03 -8.15 -10.26
N LYS A 462 -13.98 -7.40 -11.35
CA LYS A 462 -14.06 -7.98 -12.70
C LYS A 462 -12.81 -8.81 -12.99
N ASP A 463 -12.98 -9.82 -13.85
CA ASP A 463 -11.86 -10.60 -14.35
C ASP A 463 -10.80 -9.70 -15.01
N GLN A 464 -9.55 -10.05 -14.76
CA GLN A 464 -8.43 -9.27 -15.26
C GLN A 464 -8.20 -9.52 -16.75
N GLN A 465 -7.69 -8.50 -17.43
CA GLN A 465 -7.31 -8.64 -18.83
C GLN A 465 -6.22 -9.68 -19.01
N SER A 466 -6.32 -10.46 -20.07
CA SER A 466 -5.36 -11.50 -20.40
C SER A 466 -4.92 -11.44 -21.86
N LYS A 467 -3.67 -11.86 -22.14
CA LYS A 467 -3.08 -11.91 -23.47
C LYS A 467 -2.21 -13.16 -23.59
N ARG A 468 -2.42 -13.96 -24.64
CA ARG A 468 -1.47 -15.03 -24.98
C ARG A 468 -0.16 -14.44 -25.51
N VAL A 469 0.95 -14.89 -24.94
CA VAL A 469 2.31 -14.44 -25.28
C VAL A 469 3.06 -15.55 -26.02
N ILE A 470 2.93 -16.78 -25.56
CA ILE A 470 3.50 -17.99 -26.17
C ILE A 470 2.45 -19.10 -26.18
N SER A 471 2.68 -20.13 -26.97
CA SER A 471 1.83 -21.32 -27.02
C SER A 471 1.86 -22.11 -25.71
N ALA A 472 0.83 -22.91 -25.45
CA ALA A 472 0.78 -23.79 -24.30
C ALA A 472 1.87 -24.87 -24.34
N GLU A 473 2.21 -25.33 -25.54
CA GLU A 473 3.28 -26.28 -25.79
C GLU A 473 4.64 -25.70 -25.39
N THR A 474 4.96 -24.50 -25.85
CA THR A 474 6.20 -23.78 -25.46
C THR A 474 6.24 -23.54 -23.94
N ALA A 475 5.13 -23.09 -23.36
CA ALA A 475 5.03 -22.89 -21.90
C ALA A 475 5.29 -24.18 -21.12
N LYS A 476 4.73 -25.31 -21.56
CA LYS A 476 4.96 -26.64 -20.96
C LYS A 476 6.41 -27.09 -21.09
N GLU A 477 7.01 -26.84 -22.27
CA GLU A 477 8.41 -27.22 -22.53
C GLU A 477 9.36 -26.41 -21.64
N ILE A 478 9.22 -25.07 -21.59
CA ILE A 478 10.08 -24.24 -20.75
C ILE A 478 9.88 -24.51 -19.24
N ARG A 479 8.65 -24.82 -18.78
CA ARG A 479 8.41 -25.25 -17.39
C ARG A 479 9.26 -26.46 -17.03
N LYS A 480 9.27 -27.48 -17.91
CA LYS A 480 10.03 -28.71 -17.69
C LYS A 480 11.54 -28.46 -17.73
N MET A 481 12.02 -27.58 -18.62
CA MET A 481 13.42 -27.17 -18.63
C MET A 481 13.81 -26.46 -17.31
N LEU A 482 12.94 -25.60 -16.77
CA LEU A 482 13.19 -24.85 -15.54
C LEU A 482 13.25 -25.73 -14.28
N GLU A 483 12.70 -26.95 -14.29
CA GLU A 483 12.86 -27.90 -13.17
C GLU A 483 14.33 -28.33 -12.98
N SER A 484 15.13 -28.34 -14.07
CA SER A 484 16.55 -28.68 -14.00
C SER A 484 17.37 -27.66 -13.18
N VAL A 485 16.89 -26.40 -13.07
CA VAL A 485 17.54 -25.35 -12.28
C VAL A 485 17.49 -25.67 -10.78
N VAL A 486 16.42 -26.36 -10.34
CA VAL A 486 16.21 -26.74 -8.93
C VAL A 486 16.80 -28.11 -8.60
N SER A 487 17.28 -28.83 -9.62
CA SER A 487 17.96 -30.11 -9.42
C SER A 487 19.31 -29.95 -8.72
N ALA A 488 19.89 -31.07 -8.27
CA ALA A 488 21.23 -31.09 -7.65
C ALA A 488 22.33 -30.51 -8.54
N ASN A 489 22.17 -30.62 -9.87
CA ASN A 489 23.11 -30.09 -10.86
C ASN A 489 22.74 -28.68 -11.38
N GLY A 490 21.70 -28.07 -10.81
CA GLY A 490 21.24 -26.74 -11.14
C GLY A 490 21.76 -25.65 -10.19
N THR A 491 21.39 -24.40 -10.46
CA THR A 491 21.86 -23.25 -9.68
C THR A 491 21.04 -22.97 -8.40
N ALA A 492 19.95 -23.72 -8.14
CA ALA A 492 19.07 -23.49 -6.97
C ALA A 492 18.53 -24.78 -6.32
N PRO A 493 19.37 -25.74 -5.90
CA PRO A 493 18.88 -26.92 -5.18
C PRO A 493 18.19 -26.56 -3.86
N THR A 494 18.52 -25.43 -3.26
CA THR A 494 17.90 -24.90 -2.03
C THR A 494 16.44 -24.46 -2.20
N ALA A 495 15.96 -24.32 -3.43
CA ALA A 495 14.55 -24.00 -3.71
C ALA A 495 13.66 -25.25 -3.79
N ALA A 496 14.22 -26.46 -3.68
CA ALA A 496 13.47 -27.71 -3.72
C ALA A 496 12.50 -27.83 -2.52
N ILE A 497 11.31 -28.37 -2.78
CA ILE A 497 10.28 -28.60 -1.77
C ILE A 497 9.91 -30.07 -1.80
N PRO A 498 10.14 -30.82 -0.70
CA PRO A 498 9.79 -32.23 -0.65
C PRO A 498 8.32 -32.50 -1.01
N GLY A 499 8.09 -33.46 -1.88
CA GLY A 499 6.75 -33.83 -2.37
C GLY A 499 6.23 -32.99 -3.53
N TYR A 500 6.92 -31.92 -3.95
CA TYR A 500 6.48 -31.07 -5.06
C TYR A 500 7.56 -30.95 -6.13
N ARG A 501 7.15 -30.99 -7.36
CA ARG A 501 7.99 -30.59 -8.50
C ARG A 501 8.05 -29.06 -8.50
N VAL A 502 9.25 -28.52 -8.51
CA VAL A 502 9.50 -27.07 -8.48
C VAL A 502 10.25 -26.66 -9.73
N ALA A 503 9.82 -25.59 -10.37
CA ALA A 503 10.51 -24.98 -11.49
C ALA A 503 10.81 -23.51 -11.17
N GLY A 504 11.96 -23.02 -11.59
CA GLY A 504 12.35 -21.63 -11.33
C GLY A 504 13.67 -21.24 -11.95
N LYS A 505 14.08 -20.01 -11.70
CA LYS A 505 15.35 -19.47 -12.19
C LYS A 505 15.98 -18.53 -11.18
N THR A 506 17.29 -18.66 -11.00
CA THR A 506 18.13 -17.73 -10.24
C THR A 506 18.48 -16.51 -11.07
N GLY A 507 18.60 -15.37 -10.39
CA GLY A 507 19.22 -14.16 -10.89
C GLY A 507 20.30 -13.66 -9.93
N THR A 508 21.42 -13.25 -10.49
CA THR A 508 22.50 -12.57 -9.79
C THR A 508 22.99 -11.49 -10.73
N ALA A 509 22.44 -10.28 -10.59
CA ALA A 509 22.72 -9.18 -11.48
C ALA A 509 23.50 -8.09 -10.74
N MET A 510 24.53 -7.56 -11.39
CA MET A 510 25.21 -6.36 -10.92
C MET A 510 24.24 -5.17 -10.99
N ARG A 511 24.32 -4.25 -10.05
CA ARG A 511 23.48 -3.06 -10.00
C ARG A 511 24.19 -1.86 -10.60
N PHE A 512 23.50 -1.14 -11.46
CA PHE A 512 23.98 0.18 -11.88
C PHE A 512 23.75 1.19 -10.74
N ASN A 513 24.81 1.87 -10.37
CA ASN A 513 24.79 2.94 -9.37
C ASN A 513 24.97 4.29 -10.08
N SER A 514 23.92 5.10 -10.10
CA SER A 514 23.91 6.39 -10.77
C SER A 514 24.86 7.42 -10.14
N SER A 515 25.19 7.27 -8.85
CA SER A 515 26.08 8.22 -8.17
C SER A 515 27.53 8.13 -8.64
N CYS A 516 27.97 6.95 -9.07
CA CYS A 516 29.31 6.74 -9.65
C CYS A 516 29.27 6.44 -11.15
N SER A 517 28.11 6.35 -11.77
CA SER A 517 27.93 5.85 -13.16
C SER A 517 28.64 4.52 -13.40
N CYS A 518 28.65 3.66 -12.40
CA CYS A 518 29.34 2.36 -12.40
C CYS A 518 28.43 1.24 -11.93
N TYR A 519 28.85 -0.01 -12.16
CA TYR A 519 28.20 -1.18 -11.57
C TYR A 519 28.78 -1.45 -10.17
N SER A 520 27.92 -1.45 -9.15
CA SER A 520 28.31 -1.66 -7.75
C SER A 520 27.19 -2.38 -6.98
N GLY A 521 27.56 -3.45 -6.26
CA GLY A 521 26.61 -4.30 -5.57
C GLY A 521 25.83 -5.24 -6.49
N TYR A 522 24.98 -6.06 -5.90
CA TYR A 522 24.22 -7.10 -6.58
C TYR A 522 22.74 -7.08 -6.21
N THR A 523 21.90 -7.56 -7.13
CA THR A 523 20.56 -8.05 -6.83
C THR A 523 20.58 -9.57 -6.88
N ALA A 524 20.32 -10.22 -5.76
CA ALA A 524 20.15 -11.66 -5.66
C ALA A 524 18.66 -12.00 -5.76
N SER A 525 18.26 -12.81 -6.75
CA SER A 525 16.86 -13.14 -6.96
C SER A 525 16.64 -14.63 -7.25
N PHE A 526 15.45 -15.10 -6.89
CA PHE A 526 14.91 -16.38 -7.34
C PHE A 526 13.42 -16.21 -7.63
N ILE A 527 12.99 -16.67 -8.80
CA ILE A 527 11.57 -16.68 -9.17
C ILE A 527 11.22 -18.09 -9.63
N GLY A 528 10.13 -18.62 -9.08
CA GLY A 528 9.71 -19.98 -9.43
C GLY A 528 8.24 -20.22 -9.14
N PHE A 529 7.78 -21.39 -9.50
CA PHE A 529 6.39 -21.84 -9.30
C PHE A 529 6.34 -23.31 -8.91
N ALA A 530 5.26 -23.66 -8.23
CA ALA A 530 4.97 -25.02 -7.82
C ALA A 530 3.45 -25.28 -7.78
N PRO A 531 3.01 -26.55 -7.98
CA PRO A 531 3.76 -27.65 -8.60
C PRO A 531 4.13 -27.33 -10.05
N ALA A 532 5.29 -27.80 -10.55
CA ALA A 532 5.73 -27.48 -11.93
C ALA A 532 4.89 -28.14 -13.02
N ASP A 533 4.29 -29.29 -12.73
CA ASP A 533 3.40 -30.04 -13.62
C ASP A 533 2.00 -29.44 -13.73
N ASN A 534 1.51 -28.77 -12.67
CA ASN A 534 0.25 -28.02 -12.67
C ASN A 534 0.41 -26.77 -11.78
N PRO A 535 1.00 -25.69 -12.30
CA PRO A 535 1.35 -24.52 -11.51
C PRO A 535 0.15 -23.88 -10.83
N ALA A 536 0.20 -23.79 -9.49
CA ALA A 536 -0.82 -23.17 -8.67
C ALA A 536 -0.43 -21.75 -8.26
N TYR A 537 0.84 -21.55 -7.89
CA TYR A 537 1.35 -20.26 -7.45
C TYR A 537 2.76 -20.01 -7.96
N VAL A 538 3.06 -18.72 -8.13
CA VAL A 538 4.39 -18.18 -8.42
C VAL A 538 4.87 -17.44 -7.19
N VAL A 539 6.13 -17.64 -6.80
CA VAL A 539 6.81 -16.85 -5.76
C VAL A 539 8.06 -16.23 -6.36
N SER A 540 8.18 -14.93 -6.18
CA SER A 540 9.37 -14.15 -6.55
C SER A 540 10.04 -13.62 -5.30
N VAL A 541 11.36 -13.73 -5.25
CA VAL A 541 12.22 -13.19 -4.19
C VAL A 541 13.29 -12.33 -4.84
N ALA A 542 13.44 -11.09 -4.38
CA ALA A 542 14.54 -10.20 -4.79
C ALA A 542 15.16 -9.57 -3.54
N ILE A 543 16.48 -9.68 -3.39
CA ILE A 543 17.27 -9.15 -2.27
C ILE A 543 18.29 -8.17 -2.85
N GLN A 544 18.23 -6.92 -2.40
CA GLN A 544 18.96 -5.81 -2.97
C GLN A 544 20.21 -5.50 -2.13
N GLU A 545 21.36 -5.44 -2.78
CA GLU A 545 22.64 -5.08 -2.19
C GLU A 545 23.02 -5.92 -0.95
N PRO A 546 22.93 -7.29 -1.02
CA PRO A 546 23.41 -8.13 0.07
C PRO A 546 24.93 -7.97 0.23
N GLN A 547 25.41 -8.10 1.47
CA GLN A 547 26.83 -8.02 1.78
C GLN A 547 27.45 -9.43 1.88
N GLY A 548 28.55 -9.66 1.16
CA GLY A 548 29.21 -10.95 1.09
C GLY A 548 28.54 -11.92 0.12
N MET A 549 27.79 -12.90 0.63
CA MET A 549 27.04 -13.84 -0.22
C MET A 549 25.99 -13.09 -1.05
N HIS A 550 26.00 -13.27 -2.36
CA HIS A 550 25.14 -12.55 -3.30
C HIS A 550 24.48 -13.44 -4.37
N TRP A 551 24.62 -14.75 -4.26
CA TRP A 551 24.02 -15.68 -5.22
C TRP A 551 22.52 -15.84 -4.99
N GLY A 552 21.74 -15.68 -6.08
CA GLY A 552 20.27 -15.78 -6.00
C GLY A 552 19.77 -17.14 -5.51
N GLY A 553 20.45 -18.24 -5.88
CA GLY A 553 20.13 -19.58 -5.38
C GLY A 553 20.34 -19.72 -3.87
N ALA A 554 21.45 -19.17 -3.36
CA ALA A 554 21.80 -19.26 -1.94
C ALA A 554 20.92 -18.39 -1.03
N LEU A 555 20.58 -17.18 -1.47
CA LEU A 555 19.78 -16.24 -0.68
C LEU A 555 18.29 -16.33 -0.98
N GLY A 556 17.91 -16.37 -2.26
CA GLY A 556 16.51 -16.37 -2.68
C GLY A 556 15.84 -17.74 -2.60
N GLY A 557 16.60 -18.82 -2.90
CA GLY A 557 16.08 -20.19 -2.87
C GLY A 557 15.45 -20.61 -1.53
N PRO A 558 16.11 -20.46 -0.38
CA PRO A 558 15.53 -20.80 0.91
C PRO A 558 14.28 -19.98 1.28
N VAL A 559 14.27 -18.68 0.94
CA VAL A 559 13.09 -17.80 1.13
C VAL A 559 11.92 -18.30 0.27
N PHE A 560 12.18 -18.57 -1.01
CA PHE A 560 11.19 -19.16 -1.91
C PHE A 560 10.63 -20.48 -1.35
N ALA A 561 11.49 -21.42 -0.99
CA ALA A 561 11.07 -22.73 -0.49
C ALA A 561 10.20 -22.61 0.76
N LYS A 562 10.57 -21.74 1.72
CA LYS A 562 9.79 -21.50 2.93
C LYS A 562 8.41 -20.93 2.61
N VAL A 563 8.35 -19.88 1.81
CA VAL A 563 7.10 -19.20 1.46
C VAL A 563 6.20 -20.11 0.62
N MET A 564 6.74 -20.70 -0.46
CA MET A 564 5.98 -21.58 -1.35
C MET A 564 5.43 -22.81 -0.62
N LYS A 565 6.24 -23.44 0.25
CA LYS A 565 5.77 -24.56 1.06
C LYS A 565 4.56 -24.18 1.90
N PHE A 566 4.59 -23.02 2.57
CA PHE A 566 3.47 -22.54 3.35
C PHE A 566 2.24 -22.24 2.49
N VAL A 567 2.44 -21.60 1.32
CA VAL A 567 1.36 -21.33 0.36
C VAL A 567 0.67 -22.62 -0.08
N LEU A 568 1.43 -23.63 -0.49
CA LEU A 568 0.89 -24.92 -0.95
C LEU A 568 0.10 -25.62 0.16
N GLN A 569 0.59 -25.60 1.40
CA GLN A 569 -0.09 -26.17 2.55
C GLN A 569 -1.37 -25.39 2.91
N SER A 570 -1.27 -24.06 3.03
CA SER A 570 -2.39 -23.19 3.39
C SER A 570 -3.52 -23.22 2.35
N LYS A 571 -3.18 -23.41 1.08
CA LYS A 571 -4.15 -23.50 -0.03
C LYS A 571 -4.52 -24.93 -0.40
N HIS A 572 -4.14 -25.92 0.41
CA HIS A 572 -4.46 -27.34 0.24
C HIS A 572 -4.10 -27.89 -1.16
N ILE A 573 -2.97 -27.43 -1.70
CA ILE A 573 -2.49 -27.93 -2.99
C ILE A 573 -1.84 -29.30 -2.77
N ALA A 574 -2.35 -30.29 -3.49
CA ALA A 574 -1.83 -31.65 -3.39
C ALA A 574 -0.39 -31.75 -3.90
N PRO A 575 0.44 -32.63 -3.30
CA PRO A 575 1.77 -32.95 -3.81
C PRO A 575 1.73 -33.43 -5.26
N SER A 576 2.85 -33.27 -5.97
CA SER A 576 2.99 -33.74 -7.36
C SER A 576 2.88 -35.27 -7.41
N THR A 577 1.97 -35.78 -8.24
CA THR A 577 1.75 -37.23 -8.42
C THR A 577 2.63 -37.81 -9.51
N THR A 578 3.14 -36.96 -10.41
CA THR A 578 3.95 -37.36 -11.56
C THR A 578 5.43 -37.32 -11.22
N LYS A 579 6.17 -38.36 -11.60
CA LYS A 579 7.63 -38.35 -11.50
C LYS A 579 8.23 -37.43 -12.56
N LEU A 580 9.24 -36.66 -12.17
CA LEU A 580 10.00 -35.84 -13.12
C LEU A 580 10.72 -36.76 -14.12
N LYS A 581 10.42 -36.59 -15.41
CA LYS A 581 11.27 -37.09 -16.51
C LYS A 581 12.23 -35.97 -16.88
N ALA A 582 13.39 -35.92 -16.20
CA ALA A 582 14.37 -34.88 -16.43
C ALA A 582 14.89 -34.92 -17.89
N TYR A 583 15.19 -33.77 -18.44
CA TYR A 583 15.93 -33.67 -19.70
C TYR A 583 17.40 -33.97 -19.45
N PRO A 584 18.12 -34.59 -20.45
CA PRO A 584 19.56 -34.68 -20.40
C PRO A 584 20.17 -33.27 -20.41
N LEU A 585 21.19 -33.04 -19.58
CA LEU A 585 21.83 -31.74 -19.44
C LEU A 585 23.07 -31.62 -20.36
N THR A 586 23.69 -32.76 -20.71
CA THR A 586 24.88 -32.81 -21.56
C THR A 586 24.61 -33.61 -22.82
N GLU A 587 25.44 -33.38 -23.86
CA GLU A 587 25.40 -34.18 -25.06
C GLU A 587 25.65 -35.69 -24.77
N ALA A 588 26.52 -36.00 -23.81
CA ALA A 588 26.81 -37.36 -23.41
C ALA A 588 25.59 -38.07 -22.81
N GLU A 589 24.83 -37.35 -21.91
CA GLU A 589 23.57 -37.86 -21.35
C GLU A 589 22.50 -38.04 -22.43
N LEU A 590 22.43 -37.10 -23.40
CA LEU A 590 21.50 -37.19 -24.53
C LEU A 590 21.75 -38.44 -25.38
N LYS A 591 23.00 -38.69 -25.73
CA LYS A 591 23.41 -39.91 -26.50
C LYS A 591 23.05 -41.20 -25.73
N LYS A 592 23.30 -41.25 -24.39
CA LYS A 592 22.92 -42.40 -23.57
C LYS A 592 21.40 -42.60 -23.55
N SER A 593 20.61 -41.54 -23.44
CA SER A 593 19.16 -41.65 -23.43
C SER A 593 18.54 -42.09 -24.76
N ALA A 594 19.23 -41.87 -25.87
CA ALA A 594 18.84 -42.36 -27.20
C ALA A 594 19.14 -43.84 -27.44
N ILE A 595 20.15 -44.38 -26.75
CA ILE A 595 20.56 -45.79 -26.86
C ILE A 595 19.61 -46.70 -26.03
N VAL A 596 18.97 -46.16 -24.98
CA VAL A 596 18.08 -46.91 -24.09
C VAL A 596 16.61 -46.96 -24.60
N LYS A 597 16.33 -46.32 -25.73
CA LYS A 597 15.05 -46.42 -26.45
C LYS A 597 15.16 -47.45 -27.57
#